data_236edb89f7cf7ee48799f81f520e2f07
#
_entry.id   236edb89f7cf7ee48799f81f520e2f07
#
_cell.length_a   1.000
_cell.length_b   1.000
_cell.length_c   1.000
_cell.angle_alpha   90.00
_cell.angle_beta   90.00
_cell.angle_gamma   90.00
#
_symmetry.space_group_name_H-M   'P 1'
#
loop_
_entity.id
_entity.type
_entity.pdbx_description
1 polymer ?
#
loop_
_entity_poly.entity_id
_entity_poly.type
_entity_poly.pdbx_seq_one_letter_code
_entity_poly.pdbx_strand_id
1 'polypeptide(L)'
;MLFRSGGLLQGIGMTLYEDVWYNEKGVNLSNSLMQYKIPTRLDFDKIRVEFESSYEPTGPFGAKSIGEIVINTPAPAIAQAVYNATGVWVNELPITPEKILKGMHVI
;
A
#
# COMPACT_ATOMS: atom_id res chain seq x y z
N MET A 1 19.24 -0.43 1.96
CA MET A 1 18.23 0.58 1.61
C MET A 1 17.10 0.06 0.71
N LEU A 2 17.38 -0.80 -0.25
CA LEU A 2 16.41 -1.37 -1.21
C LEU A 2 15.23 -2.13 -0.56
N PHE A 3 15.44 -2.88 0.49
CA PHE A 3 14.39 -3.73 1.10
C PHE A 3 13.22 -2.96 1.72
N ARG A 4 13.47 -1.80 2.35
CA ARG A 4 12.41 -0.98 2.95
C ARG A 4 11.59 -0.24 1.92
N SER A 5 12.24 0.31 0.91
CA SER A 5 11.54 0.96 -0.20
C SER A 5 10.62 -0.04 -0.92
N GLY A 6 11.08 -1.29 -1.11
CA GLY A 6 10.27 -2.35 -1.69
C GLY A 6 9.02 -2.68 -0.86
N GLY A 7 9.16 -2.85 0.46
CA GLY A 7 8.02 -3.11 1.35
C GLY A 7 7.03 -1.95 1.41
N LEU A 8 7.52 -0.71 1.43
CA LEU A 8 6.67 0.48 1.38
C LEU A 8 5.87 0.55 0.08
N LEU A 9 6.53 0.34 -1.06
CA LEU A 9 5.89 0.32 -2.38
C LEU A 9 4.87 -0.81 -2.51
N GLN A 10 5.15 -1.97 -1.92
CA GLN A 10 4.20 -3.07 -1.86
C GLN A 10 2.93 -2.68 -1.09
N GLY A 11 3.06 -2.06 0.08
CA GLY A 11 1.92 -1.57 0.86
C GLY A 11 1.12 -0.48 0.14
N ILE A 12 1.80 0.43 -0.57
CA ILE A 12 1.14 1.45 -1.41
C ILE A 12 0.42 0.78 -2.60
N GLY A 13 1.06 -0.21 -3.24
CA GLY A 13 0.47 -0.97 -4.33
C GLY A 13 -0.84 -1.65 -3.92
N MET A 14 -0.83 -2.39 -2.83
CA MET A 14 -2.03 -3.01 -2.25
C MET A 14 -3.13 -1.99 -1.92
N THR A 15 -2.74 -0.78 -1.54
CA THR A 15 -3.71 0.25 -1.13
C THR A 15 -4.37 0.96 -2.30
N LEU A 16 -3.65 1.20 -3.39
CA LEU A 16 -4.10 2.09 -4.47
C LEU A 16 -4.29 1.42 -5.83
N TYR A 17 -3.60 0.30 -6.11
CA TYR A 17 -3.47 -0.24 -7.46
C TYR A 17 -3.88 -1.69 -7.60
N GLU A 18 -3.48 -2.53 -6.63
CA GLU A 18 -3.57 -3.98 -6.77
C GLU A 18 -5.00 -4.46 -6.52
N ASP A 19 -5.57 -5.13 -7.53
CA ASP A 19 -6.90 -5.72 -7.43
C ASP A 19 -6.96 -7.01 -8.27
N VAL A 20 -7.58 -8.03 -7.72
CA VAL A 20 -7.72 -9.34 -8.37
C VAL A 20 -9.18 -9.58 -8.72
N TRP A 21 -9.45 -9.63 -10.01
CA TRP A 21 -10.80 -9.75 -10.53
C TRP A 21 -11.06 -11.15 -11.10
N TYR A 22 -12.22 -11.65 -10.81
CA TYR A 22 -12.71 -12.94 -11.33
C TYR A 22 -14.00 -12.71 -12.14
N ASN A 23 -14.15 -13.46 -13.22
CA ASN A 23 -15.43 -13.51 -13.91
C ASN A 23 -16.43 -14.43 -13.17
N GLU A 24 -17.67 -14.49 -13.67
CA GLU A 24 -18.75 -15.34 -13.11
C GLU A 24 -18.40 -16.84 -13.07
N LYS A 25 -17.44 -17.29 -13.88
CA LYS A 25 -16.93 -18.67 -13.93
C LYS A 25 -15.73 -18.90 -13.03
N GLY A 26 -15.31 -17.93 -12.22
CA GLY A 26 -14.14 -18.02 -11.34
C GLY A 26 -12.80 -17.94 -12.05
N VAL A 27 -12.76 -17.50 -13.31
CA VAL A 27 -11.49 -17.30 -14.03
C VAL A 27 -10.88 -15.96 -13.64
N ASN A 28 -9.62 -15.96 -13.25
CA ASN A 28 -8.89 -14.74 -12.91
C ASN A 28 -8.64 -13.87 -14.17
N LEU A 29 -9.15 -12.65 -14.15
CA LEU A 29 -8.99 -11.67 -15.22
C LEU A 29 -7.72 -10.82 -15.05
N SER A 30 -7.18 -10.75 -13.83
CA SER A 30 -5.94 -10.02 -13.51
C SER A 30 -4.71 -10.93 -13.63
N ASN A 31 -4.60 -11.71 -14.70
CA ASN A 31 -3.63 -12.80 -14.86
C ASN A 31 -2.29 -12.39 -15.50
N SER A 32 -2.10 -11.10 -15.75
CA SER A 32 -0.83 -10.56 -16.29
C SER A 32 -0.58 -9.15 -15.77
N LEU A 33 0.65 -8.64 -15.88
CA LEU A 33 1.01 -7.27 -15.51
C LEU A 33 0.36 -6.19 -16.40
N MET A 34 -0.33 -6.59 -17.46
CA MET A 34 -1.16 -5.66 -18.24
C MET A 34 -2.47 -5.33 -17.53
N GLN A 35 -3.03 -6.26 -16.78
CA GLN A 35 -4.26 -6.12 -16.01
C GLN A 35 -4.00 -5.87 -14.52
N TYR A 36 -3.12 -6.67 -13.92
CA TYR A 36 -2.70 -6.51 -12.54
C TYR A 36 -1.64 -5.41 -12.44
N LYS A 37 -2.02 -4.28 -11.85
CA LYS A 37 -1.15 -3.10 -11.76
C LYS A 37 -0.37 -3.10 -10.45
N ILE A 38 0.93 -2.94 -10.56
CA ILE A 38 1.82 -2.70 -9.43
C ILE A 38 2.52 -1.36 -9.61
N PRO A 39 2.88 -0.66 -8.52
CA PRO A 39 3.65 0.57 -8.62
C PRO A 39 5.01 0.33 -9.25
N THR A 40 5.40 1.24 -10.11
CA THR A 40 6.71 1.22 -10.78
C THR A 40 7.63 2.30 -10.20
N ARG A 41 8.89 2.30 -10.62
CA ARG A 41 9.85 3.33 -10.23
C ARG A 41 9.42 4.75 -10.64
N LEU A 42 8.58 4.87 -11.66
CA LEU A 42 8.10 6.15 -12.17
C LEU A 42 6.97 6.74 -11.32
N ASP A 43 6.27 5.90 -10.55
CA ASP A 43 5.16 6.33 -9.70
C ASP A 43 5.66 7.00 -8.40
N PHE A 44 6.96 6.86 -8.06
CA PHE A 44 7.53 7.36 -6.81
C PHE A 44 8.87 8.02 -7.03
N ASP A 45 8.92 9.34 -6.86
CA ASP A 45 10.14 10.12 -7.10
C ASP A 45 11.10 10.09 -5.90
N LYS A 46 10.61 10.36 -4.68
CA LYS A 46 11.45 10.49 -3.48
C LYS A 46 10.88 9.78 -2.26
N ILE A 47 11.50 8.67 -1.91
CA ILE A 47 11.26 8.01 -0.62
C ILE A 47 12.43 8.35 0.32
N ARG A 48 12.14 9.02 1.42
CA ARG A 48 13.08 9.23 2.51
C ARG A 48 12.88 8.13 3.55
N VAL A 49 13.97 7.43 3.88
CA VAL A 49 13.97 6.37 4.88
C VAL A 49 14.98 6.75 5.96
N GLU A 50 14.51 6.86 7.18
CA GLU A 50 15.33 7.08 8.36
C GLU A 50 15.26 5.86 9.28
N PHE A 51 16.32 5.63 10.04
CA PHE A 51 16.43 4.53 10.98
C PHE A 51 16.68 5.08 12.36
N GLU A 52 15.82 4.71 13.29
CA GLU A 52 16.09 4.88 14.71
C GLU A 52 16.71 3.60 15.24
N SER A 53 17.84 3.73 15.93
CA SER A 53 18.51 2.60 16.56
C SER A 53 17.86 2.29 17.90
N SER A 54 17.45 1.04 18.09
CA SER A 54 16.93 0.55 19.37
C SER A 54 17.44 -0.85 19.64
N TYR A 55 17.71 -1.16 20.91
CA TYR A 55 18.23 -2.45 21.34
C TYR A 55 17.07 -3.38 21.75
N GLU A 56 17.10 -4.62 21.24
CA GLU A 56 16.15 -5.67 21.62
C GLU A 56 16.88 -6.74 22.45
N PRO A 57 16.59 -6.85 23.77
CA PRO A 57 17.33 -7.76 24.63
C PRO A 57 17.13 -9.25 24.31
N THR A 58 16.04 -9.61 23.62
CA THR A 58 15.76 -10.99 23.19
C THR A 58 16.30 -11.33 21.82
N GLY A 59 16.77 -10.33 21.08
CA GLY A 59 17.33 -10.51 19.73
C GLY A 59 18.84 -10.78 19.74
N PRO A 60 19.36 -11.50 18.75
CA PRO A 60 20.79 -11.74 18.62
C PRO A 60 21.54 -10.40 18.46
N PHE A 61 22.50 -10.16 19.35
CA PHE A 61 23.27 -8.90 19.39
C PHE A 61 22.41 -7.64 19.52
N GLY A 62 21.19 -7.74 20.06
CA GLY A 62 20.25 -6.64 20.16
C GLY A 62 19.51 -6.29 18.85
N ALA A 63 19.62 -7.15 17.84
CA ALA A 63 19.02 -6.89 16.54
C ALA A 63 17.50 -7.15 16.53
N LYS A 64 16.80 -6.35 15.72
CA LYS A 64 15.38 -6.53 15.39
C LYS A 64 15.20 -6.95 13.94
N SER A 65 14.20 -7.79 13.70
CA SER A 65 13.77 -8.10 12.34
C SER A 65 13.11 -6.90 11.69
N ILE A 66 13.27 -6.76 10.36
CA ILE A 66 12.77 -5.63 9.59
C ILE A 66 12.23 -6.06 8.22
N GLY A 67 11.64 -7.22 8.14
CA GLY A 67 11.05 -7.74 6.90
C GLY A 67 9.79 -6.99 6.47
N GLU A 68 8.63 -7.56 6.74
CA GLU A 68 7.33 -7.10 6.25
C GLU A 68 6.67 -5.99 7.07
N ILE A 69 7.26 -5.57 8.17
CA ILE A 69 6.67 -4.55 9.05
C ILE A 69 6.35 -3.22 8.33
N VAL A 70 7.10 -2.89 7.29
CA VAL A 70 6.90 -1.68 6.50
C VAL A 70 5.64 -1.70 5.62
N ILE A 71 5.04 -2.88 5.41
CA ILE A 71 3.81 -3.06 4.63
C ILE A 71 2.57 -2.64 5.44
N ASN A 72 2.64 -2.73 6.76
CA ASN A 72 1.48 -2.52 7.63
C ASN A 72 1.01 -1.07 7.71
N THR A 73 1.90 -0.11 7.50
CA THR A 73 1.60 1.31 7.73
C THR A 73 1.08 2.09 6.53
N PRO A 74 1.37 1.76 5.25
CA PRO A 74 0.92 2.54 4.11
C PRO A 74 -0.61 2.64 3.98
N ALA A 75 -1.33 1.54 4.14
CA ALA A 75 -2.78 1.52 3.98
C ALA A 75 -3.50 2.48 4.95
N PRO A 76 -3.29 2.41 6.27
CA PRO A 76 -3.93 3.35 7.19
C PRO A 76 -3.45 4.80 6.99
N ALA A 77 -2.18 5.01 6.64
CA ALA A 77 -1.66 6.36 6.39
C ALA A 77 -2.31 7.00 5.14
N ILE A 78 -2.47 6.24 4.07
CA ILE A 78 -3.13 6.70 2.85
C ILE A 78 -4.63 6.94 3.09
N ALA A 79 -5.31 6.03 3.78
CA ALA A 79 -6.72 6.20 4.12
C ALA A 79 -6.95 7.47 4.95
N GLN A 80 -6.07 7.74 5.92
CA GLN A 80 -6.13 8.98 6.71
C GLN A 80 -5.83 10.22 5.86
N ALA A 81 -4.88 10.15 4.94
CA ALA A 81 -4.56 11.27 4.04
C ALA A 81 -5.75 11.58 3.10
N VAL A 82 -6.40 10.56 2.56
CA VAL A 82 -7.62 10.71 1.74
C VAL A 82 -8.72 11.34 2.57
N TYR A 83 -8.95 10.86 3.78
CA TYR A 83 -9.95 11.45 4.68
C TYR A 83 -9.66 12.93 4.97
N ASN A 84 -8.41 13.27 5.27
CA ASN A 84 -8.01 14.66 5.56
C ASN A 84 -8.22 15.58 4.35
N ALA A 85 -8.07 15.05 3.13
CA ALA A 85 -8.22 15.83 1.91
C ALA A 85 -9.67 15.96 1.43
N THR A 86 -10.50 14.94 1.65
CA THR A 86 -11.83 14.82 1.02
C THR A 86 -12.99 14.71 2.02
N GLY A 87 -12.71 14.40 3.28
CA GLY A 87 -13.73 14.05 4.28
C GLY A 87 -14.33 12.65 4.11
N VAL A 88 -13.86 11.88 3.13
CA VAL A 88 -14.36 10.54 2.82
C VAL A 88 -13.51 9.47 3.49
N TRP A 89 -14.15 8.57 4.23
CA TRP A 89 -13.53 7.40 4.82
C TRP A 89 -13.79 6.18 3.95
N VAL A 90 -12.73 5.65 3.32
CA VAL A 90 -12.82 4.44 2.47
C VAL A 90 -12.36 3.23 3.27
N ASN A 91 -13.25 2.24 3.45
CA ASN A 91 -13.02 1.03 4.26
C ASN A 91 -12.67 -0.22 3.44
N GLU A 92 -12.61 -0.07 2.13
CA GLU A 92 -12.29 -1.16 1.19
C GLU A 92 -11.08 -0.83 0.34
N LEU A 93 -10.13 -1.77 0.25
CA LEU A 93 -9.01 -1.68 -0.68
C LEU A 93 -9.38 -2.30 -2.05
N PRO A 94 -8.73 -1.84 -3.12
CA PRO A 94 -7.93 -0.62 -3.20
C PRO A 94 -8.78 0.64 -3.05
N ILE A 95 -8.15 1.73 -2.59
CA ILE A 95 -8.78 3.06 -2.51
C ILE A 95 -8.75 3.67 -3.91
N THR A 96 -9.83 3.52 -4.65
CA THR A 96 -9.94 4.03 -6.02
C THR A 96 -10.60 5.41 -6.08
N PRO A 97 -10.33 6.19 -7.14
CA PRO A 97 -11.00 7.48 -7.36
C PRO A 97 -12.54 7.36 -7.33
N GLU A 98 -13.09 6.27 -7.87
CA GLU A 98 -14.53 6.03 -7.91
C GLU A 98 -15.12 5.89 -6.50
N LYS A 99 -14.43 5.18 -5.60
CA LYS A 99 -14.85 5.03 -4.20
C LYS A 99 -14.86 6.36 -3.47
N ILE A 100 -13.86 7.20 -3.75
CA ILE A 100 -13.76 8.55 -3.18
C ILE A 100 -14.91 9.42 -3.71
N LEU A 101 -15.11 9.45 -5.03
CA LEU A 101 -16.18 10.26 -5.67
C LEU A 101 -17.57 9.84 -5.21
N LYS A 102 -17.83 8.54 -5.04
CA LYS A 102 -19.06 8.03 -4.43
C LYS A 102 -19.24 8.54 -3.00
N GLY A 103 -18.20 8.48 -2.19
CA GLY A 103 -18.22 8.97 -0.82
C GLY A 103 -18.45 10.49 -0.72
N MET A 104 -18.00 11.24 -1.73
CA MET A 104 -18.25 12.69 -1.86
C MET A 104 -19.63 13.01 -2.46
N HIS A 105 -20.43 12.02 -2.84
CA HIS A 105 -21.71 12.18 -3.53
C HIS A 105 -21.61 12.94 -4.86
N VAL A 106 -20.52 12.77 -5.59
CA VAL A 106 -20.30 13.41 -6.90
C VAL A 106 -20.80 12.53 -8.03
N ILE A 107 -20.77 11.21 -7.84
CA ILE A 107 -21.27 10.18 -8.77
C ILE A 107 -22.12 9.16 -8.03
#